data_6d074adc64909bb206a2e1202bf394f5
#
_entry.id   6d074adc64909bb206a2e1202bf394f5
#
_cell.length_a   1.000
_cell.length_b   1.000
_cell.length_c   1.000
_cell.angle_alpha   90.00
_cell.angle_beta   90.00
_cell.angle_gamma   90.00
#
_symmetry.space_group_name_H-M   'P 1'
#
loop_
_entity.id
_entity.type
_entity.pdbx_description
1 polymer ?
#
loop_
_entity_poly.entity_id
_entity_poly.type
_entity_poly.pdbx_seq_one_letter_code
_entity_poly.pdbx_strand_id
1 'polypeptide(L)'
;MQPKDLKFFLDQKAIVYEQTEFIENDPISIPHLFKKKEDIEISGFLIATISWGNRVSIIKSGKHMMDIMGYDPYHFVVSYSEKDIKKISSFIHRTFNGIDFEYFIRSLRNIYQNHGGLEKAFSYYPNAKRMDSSILFAFG
;
A
#
# COMPACT_ATOMS: atom_id res chain seq x y z
N MET A 1 8.62 6.33 -5.34
CA MET A 1 9.30 5.81 -4.11
C MET A 1 9.98 4.52 -4.44
N GLN A 2 11.22 4.37 -4.01
CA GLN A 2 11.94 3.12 -4.22
C GLN A 2 11.59 2.11 -3.12
N PRO A 3 11.59 0.80 -3.44
CA PRO A 3 11.25 -0.22 -2.43
C PRO A 3 12.11 -0.19 -1.17
N LYS A 4 13.37 0.22 -1.29
CA LYS A 4 14.24 0.41 -0.13
C LYS A 4 13.71 1.51 0.79
N ASP A 5 13.23 2.61 0.22
CA ASP A 5 12.67 3.72 0.98
C ASP A 5 11.35 3.31 1.63
N LEU A 6 10.54 2.53 0.94
CA LEU A 6 9.29 2.02 1.49
C LEU A 6 9.56 1.09 2.68
N LYS A 7 10.52 0.17 2.54
CA LYS A 7 10.87 -0.73 3.64
C LYS A 7 11.36 0.06 4.84
N PHE A 8 12.25 1.01 4.61
CA PHE A 8 12.79 1.88 5.67
C PHE A 8 11.67 2.66 6.35
N PHE A 9 10.75 3.21 5.56
CA PHE A 9 9.60 3.93 6.08
C PHE A 9 8.76 3.04 6.99
N LEU A 10 8.43 1.83 6.53
CA LEU A 10 7.63 0.89 7.32
C LEU A 10 8.35 0.44 8.59
N ASP A 11 9.65 0.15 8.49
CA ASP A 11 10.45 -0.28 9.65
C ASP A 11 10.55 0.83 10.69
N GLN A 12 10.82 2.06 10.27
CA GLN A 12 10.87 3.20 11.18
C GLN A 12 9.54 3.44 11.88
N LYS A 13 8.46 3.38 11.12
CA LYS A 13 7.13 3.62 11.66
C LYS A 13 6.73 2.50 12.62
N ALA A 14 7.13 1.27 12.37
CA ALA A 14 6.86 0.17 13.28
C ALA A 14 7.48 0.40 14.67
N ILE A 15 8.63 1.04 14.73
CA ILE A 15 9.26 1.40 16.01
C ILE A 15 8.43 2.48 16.73
N VAL A 16 7.95 3.46 16.00
CA VAL A 16 7.13 4.56 16.54
C VAL A 16 5.78 4.03 17.04
N TYR A 17 5.28 2.95 16.45
CA TYR A 17 3.97 2.40 16.79
C TYR A 17 3.82 1.83 18.17
N GLU A 18 4.91 1.51 18.82
CA GLU A 18 4.82 1.05 20.19
C GLU A 18 4.40 2.17 21.14
N GLN A 19 4.35 3.40 20.64
CA GLN A 19 3.89 4.57 21.39
C GLN A 19 2.48 4.94 20.96
N THR A 20 1.51 4.54 21.77
CA THR A 20 0.08 4.64 21.44
C THR A 20 -0.41 6.06 21.11
N GLU A 21 0.20 7.08 21.67
CA GLU A 21 -0.23 8.48 21.47
C GLU A 21 0.03 9.01 20.06
N PHE A 22 0.86 8.32 19.24
CA PHE A 22 1.16 8.74 17.88
C PHE A 22 0.35 8.01 16.83
N ILE A 23 -0.29 6.90 17.19
CA ILE A 23 -0.96 6.02 16.22
C ILE A 23 -2.13 6.72 15.53
N GLU A 24 -2.96 7.44 16.28
CA GLU A 24 -4.18 8.04 15.74
C GLU A 24 -3.92 9.17 14.76
N ASN A 25 -2.79 9.88 14.89
CA ASN A 25 -2.48 11.06 14.10
C ASN A 25 -1.43 10.81 13.02
N ASP A 26 -1.01 9.56 12.83
CA ASP A 26 -0.01 9.20 11.84
C ASP A 26 -0.66 8.35 10.74
N PRO A 27 -0.35 8.61 9.45
CA PRO A 27 -0.87 7.78 8.36
C PRO A 27 -0.67 6.29 8.55
N ILE A 28 0.36 5.90 9.26
CA ILE A 28 0.64 4.50 9.56
C ILE A 28 -0.37 3.88 10.54
N SER A 29 -1.26 4.69 11.14
CA SER A 29 -2.37 4.15 11.91
C SER A 29 -3.21 3.18 11.08
N ILE A 30 -3.22 3.34 9.76
CA ILE A 30 -4.03 2.51 8.87
C ILE A 30 -3.46 1.10 8.74
N PRO A 31 -2.18 0.87 8.38
CA PRO A 31 -1.62 -0.48 8.44
C PRO A 31 -1.74 -1.12 9.81
N HIS A 32 -1.68 -0.31 10.86
CA HIS A 32 -1.77 -0.80 12.24
C HIS A 32 -3.14 -1.36 12.60
N LEU A 33 -4.17 -1.10 11.80
CA LEU A 33 -5.49 -1.69 11.99
C LEU A 33 -5.50 -3.19 11.71
N PHE A 34 -4.50 -3.70 11.03
CA PHE A 34 -4.48 -5.08 10.56
C PHE A 34 -3.52 -5.93 11.39
N LYS A 35 -3.78 -7.24 11.39
CA LYS A 35 -2.93 -8.22 12.08
C LYS A 35 -2.25 -9.16 11.10
N LYS A 36 -2.88 -9.39 9.95
CA LYS A 36 -2.35 -10.26 8.93
C LYS A 36 -1.22 -9.56 8.19
N LYS A 37 -0.11 -10.26 7.99
CA LYS A 37 1.09 -9.72 7.36
C LYS A 37 0.80 -9.10 5.99
N GLU A 38 0.05 -9.80 5.15
CA GLU A 38 -0.25 -9.34 3.79
C GLU A 38 -1.10 -8.08 3.82
N ASP A 39 -2.03 -7.97 4.74
CA ASP A 39 -2.86 -6.78 4.91
C ASP A 39 -2.03 -5.58 5.35
N ILE A 40 -1.10 -5.80 6.27
CA ILE A 40 -0.19 -4.76 6.75
C ILE A 40 0.69 -4.27 5.60
N GLU A 41 1.23 -5.19 4.83
CA GLU A 41 2.10 -4.86 3.70
C GLU A 41 1.36 -4.06 2.63
N ILE A 42 0.20 -4.53 2.22
CA ILE A 42 -0.59 -3.88 1.16
C ILE A 42 -1.06 -2.50 1.61
N SER A 43 -1.65 -2.41 2.80
CA SER A 43 -2.12 -1.13 3.32
C SER A 43 -0.97 -0.15 3.50
N GLY A 44 0.15 -0.61 4.03
CA GLY A 44 1.35 0.21 4.19
C GLY A 44 1.88 0.72 2.86
N PHE A 45 1.93 -0.13 1.87
CA PHE A 45 2.39 0.24 0.52
C PHE A 45 1.47 1.32 -0.09
N LEU A 46 0.17 1.13 -0.02
CA LEU A 46 -0.79 2.07 -0.59
C LEU A 46 -0.75 3.41 0.15
N ILE A 47 -0.67 3.39 1.48
CA ILE A 47 -0.56 4.62 2.27
C ILE A 47 0.73 5.35 1.93
N ALA A 48 1.83 4.65 1.73
CA ALA A 48 3.09 5.28 1.36
C ALA A 48 3.01 6.00 0.02
N THR A 49 2.24 5.47 -0.93
CA THR A 49 2.09 6.10 -2.25
C THR A 49 1.32 7.42 -2.21
N ILE A 50 0.47 7.62 -1.19
CA ILE A 50 -0.31 8.86 -1.06
C ILE A 50 0.19 9.73 0.10
N SER A 51 1.32 9.38 0.74
CA SER A 51 1.82 10.07 1.94
C SER A 51 2.58 11.35 1.62
N TRP A 52 1.94 12.23 0.92
CA TRP A 52 2.46 13.59 0.69
C TRP A 52 1.34 14.59 0.92
N GLY A 53 1.71 15.73 1.51
CA GLY A 53 0.76 16.77 1.82
C GLY A 53 0.24 16.68 3.25
N ASN A 54 -1.01 17.09 3.44
CA ASN A 54 -1.60 17.23 4.75
C ASN A 54 -1.91 15.87 5.38
N ARG A 55 -1.45 15.67 6.61
CA ARG A 55 -1.60 14.40 7.34
C ARG A 55 -3.08 14.00 7.51
N VAL A 56 -3.95 14.96 7.81
CA VAL A 56 -5.38 14.70 7.98
C VAL A 56 -5.99 14.19 6.66
N SER A 57 -5.62 14.82 5.55
CA SER A 57 -6.09 14.40 4.22
C SER A 57 -5.59 13.01 3.85
N ILE A 58 -4.34 12.70 4.19
CA ILE A 58 -3.75 11.38 3.93
C ILE A 58 -4.51 10.30 4.70
N ILE A 59 -4.78 10.53 5.97
CA ILE A 59 -5.51 9.58 6.80
C ILE A 59 -6.93 9.37 6.27
N LYS A 60 -7.60 10.47 5.92
CA LYS A 60 -8.95 10.41 5.37
C LYS A 60 -8.98 9.59 4.07
N SER A 61 -8.07 9.88 3.16
CA SER A 61 -7.97 9.16 1.89
C SER A 61 -7.58 7.71 2.09
N GLY A 62 -6.67 7.44 3.01
CA GLY A 62 -6.26 6.08 3.35
C GLY A 62 -7.40 5.25 3.91
N LYS A 63 -8.21 5.83 4.80
CA LYS A 63 -9.40 5.15 5.32
C LYS A 63 -10.41 4.89 4.21
N HIS A 64 -10.53 5.82 3.26
CA HIS A 64 -11.41 5.63 2.11
C HIS A 64 -10.91 4.46 1.24
N MET A 65 -9.59 4.36 1.01
CA MET A 65 -9.03 3.21 0.30
C MET A 65 -9.38 1.90 1.00
N MET A 66 -9.21 1.85 2.32
CA MET A 66 -9.51 0.65 3.09
C MET A 66 -11.00 0.32 3.06
N ASP A 67 -11.85 1.34 3.10
CA ASP A 67 -13.29 1.16 3.00
C ASP A 67 -13.67 0.54 1.65
N ILE A 68 -13.10 1.03 0.57
CA ILE A 68 -13.32 0.46 -0.77
C ILE A 68 -12.91 -1.02 -0.80
N MET A 69 -11.84 -1.38 -0.11
CA MET A 69 -11.35 -2.76 -0.05
C MET A 69 -12.04 -3.60 1.02
N GLY A 70 -13.06 -3.04 1.69
CA GLY A 70 -13.79 -3.75 2.73
C GLY A 70 -12.94 -4.06 3.96
N TYR A 71 -11.90 -3.27 4.22
CA TYR A 71 -10.94 -3.49 5.29
C TYR A 71 -10.32 -4.89 5.25
N ASP A 72 -10.18 -5.45 4.04
CA ASP A 72 -9.59 -6.75 3.82
C ASP A 72 -8.68 -6.68 2.58
N PRO A 73 -7.56 -5.96 2.68
CA PRO A 73 -6.73 -5.61 1.52
C PRO A 73 -6.24 -6.82 0.72
N TYR A 74 -5.72 -7.83 1.38
CA TYR A 74 -5.18 -8.99 0.68
C TYR A 74 -6.27 -9.74 -0.08
N HIS A 75 -7.39 -10.01 0.58
CA HIS A 75 -8.52 -10.69 -0.06
C HIS A 75 -9.01 -9.88 -1.26
N PHE A 76 -9.15 -8.57 -1.10
CA PHE A 76 -9.57 -7.69 -2.20
C PHE A 76 -8.60 -7.79 -3.38
N VAL A 77 -7.30 -7.69 -3.11
CA VAL A 77 -6.28 -7.71 -4.16
C VAL A 77 -6.34 -9.00 -4.97
N VAL A 78 -6.49 -10.15 -4.31
CA VAL A 78 -6.43 -11.44 -5.01
C VAL A 78 -7.77 -11.87 -5.59
N SER A 79 -8.87 -11.22 -5.24
CA SER A 79 -10.20 -11.67 -5.64
C SER A 79 -11.14 -10.58 -6.17
N TYR A 80 -10.64 -9.37 -6.44
CA TYR A 80 -11.50 -8.29 -6.91
C TYR A 80 -12.22 -8.64 -8.23
N SER A 81 -13.41 -8.05 -8.39
CA SER A 81 -14.23 -8.19 -9.60
C SER A 81 -14.34 -6.84 -10.33
N GLU A 82 -15.00 -6.83 -11.48
CA GLU A 82 -15.25 -5.58 -12.22
C GLU A 82 -16.09 -4.59 -11.42
N LYS A 83 -16.99 -5.06 -10.56
CA LYS A 83 -17.75 -4.18 -9.67
C LYS A 83 -16.85 -3.45 -8.70
N ASP A 84 -15.83 -4.14 -8.20
CA ASP A 84 -14.86 -3.56 -7.29
C ASP A 84 -14.01 -2.50 -7.98
N ILE A 85 -13.66 -2.73 -9.25
CA ILE A 85 -12.92 -1.75 -10.06
C ILE A 85 -13.75 -0.48 -10.23
N LYS A 86 -15.06 -0.58 -10.39
CA LYS A 86 -15.92 0.60 -10.48
C LYS A 86 -15.89 1.43 -9.21
N LYS A 87 -15.83 0.79 -8.04
CA LYS A 87 -15.68 1.51 -6.76
C LYS A 87 -14.36 2.26 -6.68
N ILE A 88 -13.29 1.63 -7.20
CA ILE A 88 -11.96 2.22 -7.24
C ILE A 88 -11.94 3.46 -8.14
N SER A 89 -12.68 3.45 -9.24
CA SER A 89 -12.62 4.50 -10.26
C SER A 89 -12.97 5.89 -9.73
N SER A 90 -13.71 5.98 -8.62
CA SER A 90 -14.11 7.26 -8.04
C SER A 90 -13.08 7.82 -7.04
N PHE A 91 -12.02 7.09 -6.75
CA PHE A 91 -11.04 7.51 -5.77
C PHE A 91 -10.20 8.67 -6.28
N ILE A 92 -10.01 9.68 -5.43
CA ILE A 92 -9.13 10.81 -5.71
C ILE A 92 -8.41 11.23 -4.44
N HIS A 93 -7.09 11.37 -4.53
CA HIS A 93 -6.25 12.01 -3.53
C HIS A 93 -5.16 12.80 -4.25
N ARG A 94 -5.34 14.13 -4.37
CA ARG A 94 -4.44 15.00 -5.11
C ARG A 94 -4.33 14.53 -6.56
N THR A 95 -3.13 14.19 -7.04
CA THR A 95 -2.92 13.68 -8.39
C THR A 95 -3.11 12.16 -8.50
N PHE A 96 -3.21 11.46 -7.37
CA PHE A 96 -3.48 10.03 -7.35
C PHE A 96 -4.98 9.81 -7.52
N ASN A 97 -5.37 9.15 -8.59
CA ASN A 97 -6.79 8.95 -8.91
C ASN A 97 -7.15 7.47 -9.04
N GLY A 98 -8.39 7.19 -9.44
CA GLY A 98 -8.87 5.81 -9.57
C GLY A 98 -8.08 4.97 -10.56
N ILE A 99 -7.56 5.58 -11.62
CA ILE A 99 -6.73 4.87 -12.61
C ILE A 99 -5.42 4.41 -11.96
N ASP A 100 -4.81 5.29 -11.17
CA ASP A 100 -3.58 4.95 -10.44
C ASP A 100 -3.86 3.87 -9.40
N PHE A 101 -4.97 3.97 -8.69
CA PHE A 101 -5.34 2.99 -7.69
C PHE A 101 -5.56 1.62 -8.33
N GLU A 102 -6.29 1.57 -9.45
CA GLU A 102 -6.49 0.33 -10.20
C GLU A 102 -5.16 -0.27 -10.64
N TYR A 103 -4.25 0.55 -11.14
CA TYR A 103 -2.92 0.10 -11.55
C TYR A 103 -2.19 -0.58 -10.40
N PHE A 104 -2.20 0.04 -9.22
CA PHE A 104 -1.54 -0.55 -8.06
C PHE A 104 -2.22 -1.83 -7.58
N ILE A 105 -3.55 -1.88 -7.63
CA ILE A 105 -4.28 -3.09 -7.24
C ILE A 105 -3.94 -4.26 -8.17
N ARG A 106 -3.91 -4.02 -9.47
CA ARG A 106 -3.54 -5.06 -10.45
C ARG A 106 -2.10 -5.50 -10.28
N SER A 107 -1.21 -4.54 -10.02
CA SER A 107 0.21 -4.81 -9.79
C SER A 107 0.42 -5.62 -8.52
N LEU A 108 -0.28 -5.26 -7.44
CA LEU A 108 -0.21 -6.00 -6.17
C LEU A 108 -0.71 -7.44 -6.35
N ARG A 109 -1.78 -7.65 -7.11
CA ARG A 109 -2.25 -9.00 -7.43
C ARG A 109 -1.15 -9.81 -8.10
N ASN A 110 -0.47 -9.23 -9.07
CA ASN A 110 0.64 -9.88 -9.75
C ASN A 110 1.77 -10.24 -8.77
N ILE A 111 2.11 -9.31 -7.89
CA ILE A 111 3.18 -9.52 -6.90
C ILE A 111 2.83 -10.68 -5.97
N TYR A 112 1.60 -10.74 -5.47
CA TYR A 112 1.22 -11.79 -4.53
C TYR A 112 0.98 -13.13 -5.20
N GLN A 113 0.51 -13.15 -6.42
CA GLN A 113 0.25 -14.41 -7.13
C GLN A 113 1.50 -15.00 -7.80
N ASN A 114 2.42 -14.15 -8.26
CA ASN A 114 3.52 -14.59 -9.11
C ASN A 114 4.92 -14.31 -8.55
N HIS A 115 5.03 -13.45 -7.54
CA HIS A 115 6.34 -13.04 -7.00
C HIS A 115 6.47 -13.25 -5.49
N GLY A 116 5.54 -13.98 -4.88
CA GLY A 116 5.65 -14.36 -3.48
C GLY A 116 5.31 -13.29 -2.46
N GLY A 117 4.73 -12.16 -2.89
CA GLY A 117 4.33 -11.07 -2.01
C GLY A 117 5.33 -9.94 -1.96
N LEU A 118 4.95 -8.84 -1.28
CA LEU A 118 5.76 -7.63 -1.24
C LEU A 118 7.10 -7.84 -0.54
N GLU A 119 7.10 -8.55 0.59
CA GLU A 119 8.34 -8.79 1.32
C GLU A 119 9.35 -9.55 0.47
N LYS A 120 8.90 -10.59 -0.20
CA LYS A 120 9.77 -11.39 -1.05
C LYS A 120 10.24 -10.60 -2.26
N ALA A 121 9.35 -9.81 -2.87
CA ALA A 121 9.72 -8.96 -4.00
C ALA A 121 10.79 -7.95 -3.61
N PHE A 122 10.68 -7.35 -2.42
CA PHE A 122 11.68 -6.39 -1.94
C PHE A 122 13.00 -7.05 -1.53
N SER A 123 12.94 -8.26 -0.96
CA SER A 123 14.17 -8.96 -0.56
C SER A 123 14.99 -9.47 -1.75
N TYR A 124 14.34 -9.64 -2.89
CA TYR A 124 15.02 -10.03 -4.12
C TYR A 124 15.98 -8.95 -4.62
N TYR A 125 15.74 -7.70 -4.24
CA TYR A 125 16.50 -6.55 -4.70
C TYR A 125 17.03 -5.75 -3.52
N PRO A 126 18.02 -6.27 -2.78
CA PRO A 126 18.56 -5.56 -1.63
C PRO A 126 19.29 -4.28 -2.02
N ASN A 127 19.61 -4.12 -3.30
CA ASN A 127 20.35 -2.98 -3.84
C ASN A 127 19.38 -2.05 -4.58
N ALA A 128 19.15 -0.84 -4.03
CA ALA A 128 18.21 0.14 -4.57
C ALA A 128 18.44 0.48 -6.04
N LYS A 129 19.68 0.36 -6.53
CA LYS A 129 20.03 0.67 -7.91
C LYS A 129 19.48 -0.31 -8.94
N ARG A 130 19.04 -1.49 -8.51
CA ARG A 130 18.54 -2.52 -9.40
C ARG A 130 17.06 -2.79 -9.28
N MET A 131 16.38 -1.97 -8.49
CA MET A 131 14.98 -2.25 -8.18
C MET A 131 14.01 -1.81 -9.24
N ASP A 132 14.38 -0.74 -9.92
CA ASP A 132 13.50 -0.05 -10.83
C ASP A 132 13.02 -0.93 -11.97
N SER A 133 13.90 -1.65 -12.66
CA SER A 133 13.47 -2.41 -13.84
C SER A 133 12.63 -3.64 -13.48
N SER A 134 13.07 -4.43 -12.52
CA SER A 134 12.37 -5.69 -12.22
C SER A 134 11.12 -5.52 -11.39
N ILE A 135 11.13 -4.60 -10.43
CA ILE A 135 9.93 -4.30 -9.66
C ILE A 135 8.92 -3.55 -10.52
N LEU A 136 9.36 -2.59 -11.33
CA LEU A 136 8.48 -1.95 -12.30
C LEU A 136 7.90 -2.96 -13.27
N PHE A 137 8.66 -3.97 -13.64
CA PHE A 137 8.16 -5.04 -14.48
C PHE A 137 7.11 -5.87 -13.78
N ALA A 138 7.27 -6.11 -12.47
CA ALA A 138 6.26 -6.79 -11.67
C ALA A 138 4.99 -5.96 -11.54
N PHE A 139 5.10 -4.64 -11.55
CA PHE A 139 3.97 -3.73 -11.56
C PHE A 139 3.35 -3.56 -12.95
N GLY A 140 4.10 -3.83 -13.98
CA GLY A 140 3.60 -3.78 -15.34
C GLY A 140 2.86 -5.03 -15.71
#